data_f1439f55dc35b18665a12874061c9143
#
_entry.id   f1439f55dc35b18665a12874061c9143
#
_cell.length_a   1.000
_cell.length_b   1.000
_cell.length_c   1.000
_cell.angle_alpha   90.00
_cell.angle_beta   90.00
_cell.angle_gamma   90.00
#
_symmetry.space_group_name_H-M   'P 1'
#
loop_
_entity.id
_entity.type
_entity.pdbx_description
1 polymer ?
#
loop_
_entity_poly.entity_id
_entity_poly.type
_entity_poly.pdbx_seq_one_letter_code
_entity_poly.pdbx_strand_id
1 'polypeptide(L)'
;MSTRTIHLDVRGMTCTNCSQTVQDALDSLDGVEEASVNVATDEATVTYDPDRTSLSAVYGAVDDAGYDPVSERVTVGITDMTCANCAETNQSRLESTPGVVRADVNFATDEAQVEYVPGEVSIEALYDAIEAAGYTPVRESDDGGDADAGSDGDARDAARNDEIRRQKRLTLFGAALSTPLVAMLVLHLFAPGVVPETVPGTALPFGWVAFALATPVQVVLGREFYENSYTALVRNRTANMDVLIALGSTTAYLYSVIALVGILPGAGLYFDTAALILVFITLGNYLEARSKGQASEALRSLLEMEADTATLVTEDGEEREVPVDEVSVGDRMRVRPGEQIPTDGVVVDGESAVDESMVTGESVPVSKSEGDEVVGSTLNKNGVLTVEATKVGADTAIQQIVRTVKEAQSRQ
;
A
#
# COMPACT_ATOMS: atom_id res chain seq x y z
N MET A 1 2.47 -33.32 12.79
CA MET A 1 3.14 -32.86 11.58
C MET A 1 2.04 -32.68 10.55
N SER A 2 1.75 -31.46 10.18
CA SER A 2 0.74 -31.14 9.15
C SER A 2 1.47 -30.93 7.84
N THR A 3 1.52 -31.98 7.01
CA THR A 3 2.05 -31.84 5.65
C THR A 3 1.06 -31.10 4.76
N ARG A 4 1.57 -30.35 3.81
CA ARG A 4 0.80 -29.66 2.76
C ARG A 4 1.20 -30.23 1.41
N THR A 5 0.22 -30.39 0.54
CA THR A 5 0.45 -30.75 -0.87
C THR A 5 0.06 -29.56 -1.71
N ILE A 6 0.91 -29.21 -2.67
CA ILE A 6 0.68 -28.10 -3.61
C ILE A 6 0.93 -28.57 -5.03
N HIS A 7 0.17 -28.00 -5.96
CA HIS A 7 0.33 -28.18 -7.40
C HIS A 7 0.88 -26.88 -7.99
N LEU A 8 1.97 -26.96 -8.72
CA LEU A 8 2.58 -25.82 -9.39
C LEU A 8 2.86 -26.14 -10.85
N ASP A 9 2.61 -25.19 -11.72
CA ASP A 9 2.98 -25.26 -13.13
C ASP A 9 4.47 -24.86 -13.24
N VAL A 10 5.22 -25.61 -14.04
CA VAL A 10 6.66 -25.35 -14.25
C VAL A 10 6.93 -25.22 -15.75
N ARG A 11 7.30 -24.02 -16.18
CA ARG A 11 7.62 -23.75 -17.59
C ARG A 11 9.06 -24.13 -17.93
N GLY A 12 9.30 -24.42 -19.21
CA GLY A 12 10.65 -24.69 -19.74
C GLY A 12 11.06 -26.16 -19.73
N MET A 13 10.20 -27.08 -19.24
CA MET A 13 10.46 -28.51 -19.31
C MET A 13 10.13 -29.03 -20.72
N THR A 14 11.13 -29.60 -21.42
CA THR A 14 10.97 -30.13 -22.80
C THR A 14 11.26 -31.62 -22.90
N CYS A 15 11.74 -32.25 -21.84
CA CYS A 15 12.17 -33.64 -21.84
C CYS A 15 12.13 -34.31 -20.46
N THR A 16 12.15 -35.63 -20.42
CA THR A 16 12.14 -36.40 -19.16
C THR A 16 13.33 -36.10 -18.25
N ASN A 17 14.50 -35.72 -18.81
CA ASN A 17 15.63 -35.29 -18.00
C ASN A 17 15.36 -33.96 -17.30
N CYS A 18 14.59 -33.07 -17.92
CA CYS A 18 14.20 -31.81 -17.33
C CYS A 18 13.31 -32.04 -16.09
N SER A 19 12.28 -32.88 -16.23
CA SER A 19 11.41 -33.20 -15.09
C SER A 19 12.18 -33.91 -13.97
N GLN A 20 13.17 -34.75 -14.30
CA GLN A 20 14.02 -35.40 -13.29
C GLN A 20 14.90 -34.36 -12.58
N THR A 21 15.45 -33.38 -13.28
CA THR A 21 16.27 -32.32 -12.67
C THR A 21 15.44 -31.50 -11.66
N VAL A 22 14.21 -31.10 -12.04
CA VAL A 22 13.30 -30.40 -11.14
C VAL A 22 12.93 -31.27 -9.94
N GLN A 23 12.62 -32.54 -10.19
CA GLN A 23 12.28 -33.48 -9.11
C GLN A 23 13.44 -33.68 -8.14
N ASP A 24 14.65 -33.88 -8.63
CA ASP A 24 15.84 -34.06 -7.79
C ASP A 24 16.13 -32.78 -6.96
N ALA A 25 15.91 -31.59 -7.53
CA ALA A 25 16.04 -30.33 -6.82
C ALA A 25 15.01 -30.22 -5.68
N LEU A 26 13.75 -30.55 -5.93
CA LEU A 26 12.69 -30.56 -4.94
C LEU A 26 12.91 -31.60 -3.84
N ASP A 27 13.28 -32.82 -4.20
CA ASP A 27 13.55 -33.91 -3.25
C ASP A 27 14.78 -33.63 -2.38
N SER A 28 15.69 -32.74 -2.81
CA SER A 28 16.85 -32.32 -2.03
C SER A 28 16.53 -31.33 -0.91
N LEU A 29 15.36 -30.71 -0.92
CA LEU A 29 14.95 -29.72 0.10
C LEU A 29 14.61 -30.42 1.42
N ASP A 30 15.17 -29.89 2.51
CA ASP A 30 14.82 -30.36 3.85
C ASP A 30 13.35 -29.99 4.16
N GLY A 31 12.52 -30.99 4.43
CA GLY A 31 11.09 -30.82 4.71
C GLY A 31 10.17 -31.17 3.54
N VAL A 32 10.69 -31.43 2.34
CA VAL A 32 9.91 -32.07 1.26
C VAL A 32 9.85 -33.58 1.54
N GLU A 33 8.64 -34.14 1.58
CA GLU A 33 8.40 -35.58 1.80
C GLU A 33 8.32 -36.34 0.48
N GLU A 34 7.69 -35.73 -0.53
CA GLU A 34 7.50 -36.33 -1.85
C GLU A 34 7.37 -35.23 -2.91
N ALA A 35 8.07 -35.36 -4.02
CA ALA A 35 7.88 -34.55 -5.20
C ALA A 35 7.62 -35.44 -6.43
N SER A 36 6.68 -35.06 -7.27
CA SER A 36 6.35 -35.72 -8.53
C SER A 36 6.22 -34.68 -9.64
N VAL A 37 7.05 -34.81 -10.69
CA VAL A 37 7.10 -33.84 -11.79
C VAL A 37 6.74 -34.51 -13.09
N ASN A 38 5.75 -33.92 -13.80
CA ASN A 38 5.22 -34.45 -15.07
C ASN A 38 5.50 -33.48 -16.21
N VAL A 39 6.42 -33.83 -17.08
CA VAL A 39 6.76 -33.05 -18.28
C VAL A 39 5.64 -33.00 -19.33
N ALA A 40 4.69 -33.92 -19.30
CA ALA A 40 3.60 -33.95 -20.29
C ALA A 40 2.47 -32.95 -19.97
N THR A 41 2.34 -32.59 -18.71
CA THR A 41 1.37 -31.58 -18.21
C THR A 41 2.03 -30.30 -17.73
N ASP A 42 3.38 -30.24 -17.74
CA ASP A 42 4.19 -29.15 -17.17
C ASP A 42 3.88 -28.86 -15.69
N GLU A 43 3.47 -29.89 -14.93
CA GLU A 43 3.04 -29.79 -13.53
C GLU A 43 4.02 -30.47 -12.59
N ALA A 44 4.22 -29.90 -11.42
CA ALA A 44 4.87 -30.53 -10.28
C ALA A 44 3.90 -30.57 -9.08
N THR A 45 3.82 -31.73 -8.44
CA THR A 45 3.11 -31.93 -7.16
C THR A 45 4.12 -32.12 -6.06
N VAL A 46 4.08 -31.28 -5.04
CA VAL A 46 5.04 -31.30 -3.92
C VAL A 46 4.31 -31.42 -2.61
N THR A 47 4.67 -32.44 -1.82
CA THR A 47 4.20 -32.63 -0.43
C THR A 47 5.33 -32.25 0.52
N TYR A 48 5.11 -31.27 1.37
CA TYR A 48 6.12 -30.70 2.26
C TYR A 48 5.59 -30.40 3.65
N ASP A 49 6.49 -30.33 4.63
CA ASP A 49 6.22 -29.87 5.99
C ASP A 49 6.45 -28.36 6.09
N PRO A 50 5.38 -27.53 6.27
CA PRO A 50 5.50 -26.09 6.31
C PRO A 50 6.28 -25.54 7.52
N ASP A 51 6.49 -26.37 8.56
CA ASP A 51 7.32 -26.00 9.71
C ASP A 51 8.84 -26.13 9.41
N ARG A 52 9.21 -26.82 8.31
CA ARG A 52 10.59 -27.09 7.91
C ARG A 52 11.00 -26.38 6.63
N THR A 53 10.10 -26.25 5.66
CA THR A 53 10.38 -25.56 4.41
C THR A 53 9.22 -24.64 4.03
N SER A 54 9.52 -23.48 3.44
CA SER A 54 8.53 -22.55 2.94
C SER A 54 8.21 -22.83 1.48
N LEU A 55 7.05 -22.36 1.01
CA LEU A 55 6.69 -22.42 -0.40
C LEU A 55 7.68 -21.60 -1.26
N SER A 56 8.20 -20.49 -0.73
CA SER A 56 9.25 -19.70 -1.38
C SER A 56 10.53 -20.50 -1.62
N ALA A 57 10.90 -21.40 -0.70
CA ALA A 57 12.06 -22.28 -0.89
C ALA A 57 11.81 -23.35 -1.96
N VAL A 58 10.57 -23.85 -2.05
CA VAL A 58 10.16 -24.78 -3.12
C VAL A 58 10.28 -24.09 -4.50
N TYR A 59 9.77 -22.86 -4.62
CA TYR A 59 9.87 -22.05 -5.84
C TYR A 59 11.33 -21.74 -6.19
N GLY A 60 12.13 -21.33 -5.20
CA GLY A 60 13.55 -21.06 -5.39
C GLY A 60 14.33 -22.27 -5.89
N ALA A 61 14.02 -23.48 -5.42
CA ALA A 61 14.69 -24.70 -5.89
C ALA A 61 14.38 -25.02 -7.36
N VAL A 62 13.17 -24.72 -7.83
CA VAL A 62 12.81 -24.89 -9.26
C VAL A 62 13.53 -23.85 -10.13
N ASP A 63 13.57 -22.58 -9.66
CA ASP A 63 14.25 -21.48 -10.34
C ASP A 63 15.78 -21.73 -10.40
N ASP A 64 16.39 -22.14 -9.30
CA ASP A 64 17.82 -22.50 -9.22
C ASP A 64 18.17 -23.69 -10.11
N ALA A 65 17.22 -24.59 -10.37
CA ALA A 65 17.37 -25.69 -11.32
C ALA A 65 17.27 -25.22 -12.79
N GLY A 66 16.96 -23.94 -13.04
CA GLY A 66 16.90 -23.31 -14.37
C GLY A 66 15.54 -23.43 -15.04
N TYR A 67 14.46 -23.62 -14.27
CA TYR A 67 13.08 -23.69 -14.76
C TYR A 67 12.22 -22.61 -14.10
N ASP A 68 11.13 -22.21 -14.77
CA ASP A 68 10.29 -21.10 -14.36
C ASP A 68 8.99 -21.62 -13.69
N PRO A 69 8.90 -21.60 -12.34
CA PRO A 69 7.66 -21.96 -11.65
C PRO A 69 6.64 -20.82 -11.79
N VAL A 70 5.44 -21.14 -12.23
CA VAL A 70 4.38 -20.14 -12.50
C VAL A 70 3.82 -19.60 -11.20
N SER A 71 3.90 -18.29 -11.02
CA SER A 71 3.25 -17.54 -9.95
C SER A 71 2.55 -16.30 -10.50
N GLU A 72 1.56 -15.81 -9.76
CA GLU A 72 0.93 -14.52 -10.02
C GLU A 72 1.28 -13.55 -8.91
N ARG A 73 1.25 -12.25 -9.22
CA ARG A 73 1.47 -11.18 -8.26
C ARG A 73 0.27 -10.25 -8.19
N VAL A 74 -0.13 -9.93 -6.98
CA VAL A 74 -1.18 -8.96 -6.69
C VAL A 74 -0.69 -7.96 -5.68
N THR A 75 -1.11 -6.70 -5.82
CA THR A 75 -0.86 -5.65 -4.83
C THR A 75 -2.17 -5.37 -4.09
N VAL A 76 -2.17 -5.54 -2.78
CA VAL A 76 -3.33 -5.30 -1.91
C VAL A 76 -3.04 -4.09 -1.03
N GLY A 77 -3.94 -3.09 -1.04
CA GLY A 77 -3.88 -1.98 -0.07
C GLY A 77 -4.32 -2.47 1.31
N ILE A 78 -3.62 -2.03 2.37
CA ILE A 78 -3.95 -2.36 3.75
C ILE A 78 -4.03 -1.06 4.55
N THR A 79 -5.20 -0.75 5.10
CA THR A 79 -5.39 0.38 6.01
C THR A 79 -5.18 -0.02 7.46
N ASP A 80 -5.08 0.97 8.35
CA ASP A 80 -4.93 0.81 9.80
C ASP A 80 -3.54 0.29 10.26
N MET A 81 -2.53 0.26 9.38
CA MET A 81 -1.14 0.00 9.79
C MET A 81 -0.53 1.27 10.39
N THR A 82 -0.15 1.22 11.67
CA THR A 82 0.41 2.37 12.42
C THR A 82 1.91 2.24 12.70
N CYS A 83 2.52 1.12 12.36
CA CYS A 83 3.94 0.88 12.65
C CYS A 83 4.51 -0.30 11.85
N ALA A 84 5.83 -0.39 11.76
CA ALA A 84 6.52 -1.49 11.08
C ALA A 84 6.13 -2.89 11.61
N ASN A 85 5.86 -3.05 12.91
CA ASN A 85 5.39 -4.33 13.46
C ASN A 85 4.03 -4.74 12.91
N CYS A 86 3.18 -3.77 12.50
CA CYS A 86 1.91 -4.06 11.86
C CYS A 86 2.12 -4.67 10.48
N ALA A 87 3.09 -4.13 9.72
CA ALA A 87 3.48 -4.68 8.42
C ALA A 87 4.03 -6.10 8.56
N GLU A 88 4.95 -6.34 9.51
CA GLU A 88 5.51 -7.66 9.79
C GLU A 88 4.43 -8.69 10.20
N THR A 89 3.42 -8.25 10.96
CA THR A 89 2.28 -9.11 11.35
C THR A 89 1.45 -9.51 10.12
N ASN A 90 1.14 -8.56 9.23
CA ASN A 90 0.41 -8.83 7.99
C ASN A 90 1.24 -9.72 7.05
N GLN A 91 2.54 -9.44 6.89
CA GLN A 91 3.44 -10.24 6.08
C GLN A 91 3.47 -11.69 6.56
N SER A 92 3.74 -11.91 7.85
CA SER A 92 3.76 -13.26 8.43
C SER A 92 2.43 -13.99 8.27
N ARG A 93 1.31 -13.26 8.35
CA ARG A 93 -0.01 -13.84 8.19
C ARG A 93 -0.28 -14.23 6.74
N LEU A 94 0.07 -13.40 5.79
CA LEU A 94 -0.04 -13.68 4.36
C LEU A 94 0.84 -14.87 3.97
N GLU A 95 2.10 -14.89 4.38
CA GLU A 95 3.04 -16.00 4.12
C GLU A 95 2.60 -17.33 4.76
N SER A 96 1.85 -17.29 5.86
CA SER A 96 1.26 -18.49 6.48
C SER A 96 0.03 -19.03 5.75
N THR A 97 -0.52 -18.26 4.80
CA THR A 97 -1.69 -18.65 3.99
C THR A 97 -1.25 -19.68 2.95
N PRO A 98 -1.95 -20.84 2.85
CA PRO A 98 -1.63 -21.84 1.85
C PRO A 98 -1.72 -21.26 0.42
N GLY A 99 -0.74 -21.56 -0.42
CA GLY A 99 -0.67 -21.04 -1.79
C GLY A 99 0.04 -19.70 -1.94
N VAL A 100 0.40 -19.02 -0.85
CA VAL A 100 1.24 -17.81 -0.90
C VAL A 100 2.71 -18.23 -0.96
N VAL A 101 3.41 -17.77 -2.00
CA VAL A 101 4.84 -18.00 -2.21
C VAL A 101 5.65 -17.03 -1.37
N ARG A 102 5.29 -15.74 -1.46
CA ARG A 102 5.96 -14.66 -0.76
C ARG A 102 4.99 -13.48 -0.58
N ALA A 103 5.12 -12.79 0.52
CA ALA A 103 4.49 -11.50 0.73
C ALA A 103 5.55 -10.46 1.14
N ASP A 104 5.39 -9.24 0.65
CA ASP A 104 6.20 -8.07 1.03
C ASP A 104 5.23 -6.95 1.40
N VAL A 105 5.20 -6.59 2.69
CA VAL A 105 4.25 -5.61 3.21
C VAL A 105 5.00 -4.34 3.58
N ASN A 106 4.69 -3.28 2.87
CA ASN A 106 5.33 -1.99 3.07
C ASN A 106 4.41 -1.04 3.88
N PHE A 107 4.86 -0.71 5.07
CA PHE A 107 4.18 0.24 5.95
C PHE A 107 4.16 1.67 5.37
N ALA A 108 5.16 2.08 4.59
CA ALA A 108 5.23 3.44 4.06
C ALA A 108 4.25 3.71 2.91
N THR A 109 3.92 2.68 2.13
CA THR A 109 2.96 2.75 1.02
C THR A 109 1.58 2.23 1.39
N ASP A 110 1.43 1.58 2.55
CA ASP A 110 0.23 0.88 2.99
C ASP A 110 -0.20 -0.24 2.03
N GLU A 111 0.77 -0.94 1.44
CA GLU A 111 0.55 -1.98 0.44
C GLU A 111 1.22 -3.30 0.80
N ALA A 112 0.60 -4.39 0.40
CA ALA A 112 1.18 -5.74 0.37
C ALA A 112 1.34 -6.21 -1.07
N GLN A 113 2.55 -6.55 -1.48
CA GLN A 113 2.81 -7.28 -2.71
C GLN A 113 2.82 -8.77 -2.38
N VAL A 114 1.89 -9.51 -2.94
CA VAL A 114 1.72 -10.94 -2.66
C VAL A 114 1.96 -11.72 -3.94
N GLU A 115 2.92 -12.63 -3.89
CA GLU A 115 3.18 -13.62 -4.92
C GLU A 115 2.52 -14.95 -4.49
N TYR A 116 1.68 -15.50 -5.34
CA TYR A 116 0.86 -16.66 -5.00
C TYR A 116 0.72 -17.64 -6.17
N VAL A 117 0.31 -18.86 -5.86
CA VAL A 117 0.09 -19.94 -6.83
C VAL A 117 -1.33 -19.81 -7.38
N PRO A 118 -1.50 -19.61 -8.70
CA PRO A 118 -2.83 -19.57 -9.31
C PRO A 118 -3.62 -20.85 -9.06
N GLY A 119 -4.88 -20.70 -8.66
CA GLY A 119 -5.77 -21.86 -8.39
C GLY A 119 -5.66 -22.47 -6.99
N GLU A 120 -4.57 -22.23 -6.24
CA GLU A 120 -4.42 -22.71 -4.85
C GLU A 120 -4.93 -21.70 -3.81
N VAL A 121 -4.83 -20.42 -4.10
CA VAL A 121 -5.34 -19.34 -3.24
C VAL A 121 -6.09 -18.31 -4.06
N SER A 122 -7.22 -17.84 -3.54
CA SER A 122 -7.98 -16.76 -4.15
C SER A 122 -7.60 -15.41 -3.52
N ILE A 123 -7.81 -14.31 -4.26
CA ILE A 123 -7.62 -12.95 -3.75
C ILE A 123 -8.46 -12.72 -2.48
N GLU A 124 -9.68 -13.27 -2.44
CA GLU A 124 -10.55 -13.19 -1.27
C GLU A 124 -9.93 -13.84 -0.03
N ALA A 125 -9.21 -14.96 -0.19
CA ALA A 125 -8.49 -15.60 0.92
C ALA A 125 -7.32 -14.74 1.43
N LEU A 126 -6.72 -13.91 0.57
CA LEU A 126 -5.72 -12.92 0.99
C LEU A 126 -6.35 -11.80 1.81
N TYR A 127 -7.52 -11.31 1.39
CA TYR A 127 -8.29 -10.33 2.18
C TYR A 127 -8.68 -10.90 3.54
N ASP A 128 -9.19 -12.13 3.59
CA ASP A 128 -9.54 -12.81 4.85
C ASP A 128 -8.31 -12.97 5.78
N ALA A 129 -7.13 -13.23 5.22
CA ALA A 129 -5.90 -13.33 5.98
C ALA A 129 -5.51 -12.00 6.65
N ILE A 130 -5.65 -10.87 5.93
CA ILE A 130 -5.41 -9.52 6.42
C ILE A 130 -6.43 -9.16 7.51
N GLU A 131 -7.73 -9.44 7.29
CA GLU A 131 -8.77 -9.21 8.29
C GLU A 131 -8.58 -10.08 9.54
N ALA A 132 -8.12 -11.32 9.38
CA ALA A 132 -7.78 -12.19 10.51
C ALA A 132 -6.57 -11.68 11.31
N ALA A 133 -5.65 -10.95 10.68
CA ALA A 133 -4.59 -10.22 11.36
C ALA A 133 -5.09 -8.96 12.08
N GLY A 134 -6.33 -8.53 11.79
CA GLY A 134 -7.00 -7.38 12.43
C GLY A 134 -6.79 -6.07 11.71
N TYR A 135 -6.48 -6.09 10.43
CA TYR A 135 -6.33 -4.94 9.55
C TYR A 135 -7.38 -4.96 8.45
N THR A 136 -7.58 -3.82 7.79
CA THR A 136 -8.61 -3.67 6.77
C THR A 136 -7.97 -3.68 5.38
N PRO A 137 -8.23 -4.73 4.55
CA PRO A 137 -7.80 -4.72 3.16
C PRO A 137 -8.65 -3.75 2.33
N VAL A 138 -8.05 -3.07 1.40
CA VAL A 138 -8.77 -2.28 0.39
C VAL A 138 -9.20 -3.26 -0.71
N ARG A 139 -10.51 -3.56 -0.75
CA ARG A 139 -11.09 -4.48 -1.74
C ARG A 139 -11.29 -3.74 -3.06
N GLU A 140 -10.90 -4.37 -4.14
CA GLU A 140 -11.23 -3.93 -5.47
C GLU A 140 -12.74 -4.08 -5.68
N SER A 141 -13.39 -3.09 -6.29
CA SER A 141 -14.82 -3.19 -6.59
C SER A 141 -15.03 -4.19 -7.71
N ASP A 142 -15.80 -5.24 -7.42
CA ASP A 142 -16.28 -6.30 -8.33
C ASP A 142 -17.29 -5.76 -9.38
N ASP A 143 -16.98 -4.65 -10.04
CA ASP A 143 -17.71 -4.26 -11.25
C ASP A 143 -16.99 -4.95 -12.44
N GLY A 144 -17.56 -6.07 -12.83
CA GLY A 144 -17.07 -6.96 -13.87
C GLY A 144 -16.96 -6.27 -15.24
N GLY A 145 -15.87 -5.63 -15.46
CA GLY A 145 -15.44 -5.06 -16.71
C GLY A 145 -13.95 -4.86 -16.65
N ASP A 146 -13.24 -5.40 -17.61
CA ASP A 146 -11.81 -5.39 -17.89
C ASP A 146 -10.97 -4.52 -16.94
N ALA A 147 -10.02 -5.18 -16.26
CA ALA A 147 -9.14 -4.58 -15.25
C ALA A 147 -8.38 -3.38 -15.84
N ASP A 148 -8.99 -2.20 -15.70
CA ASP A 148 -8.33 -0.94 -15.98
C ASP A 148 -7.44 -0.62 -14.76
N ALA A 149 -6.13 -0.60 -14.97
CA ALA A 149 -5.13 -0.29 -13.92
C ALA A 149 -5.37 1.08 -13.25
N GLY A 150 -6.27 1.90 -13.82
CA GLY A 150 -6.72 3.19 -13.29
C GLY A 150 -7.72 3.07 -12.13
N SER A 151 -8.61 2.07 -12.13
CA SER A 151 -9.67 1.96 -11.11
C SER A 151 -9.17 1.52 -9.73
N ASP A 152 -8.09 0.76 -9.67
CA ASP A 152 -7.46 0.30 -8.42
C ASP A 152 -6.80 1.44 -7.65
N GLY A 153 -6.20 2.39 -8.36
CA GLY A 153 -5.61 3.59 -7.79
C GLY A 153 -6.67 4.45 -7.10
N ASP A 154 -7.83 4.62 -7.71
CA ASP A 154 -8.90 5.49 -7.23
C ASP A 154 -9.55 4.98 -5.92
N ALA A 155 -9.74 3.66 -5.77
CA ALA A 155 -10.28 3.08 -4.54
C ALA A 155 -9.31 3.22 -3.35
N ARG A 156 -8.01 3.04 -3.59
CA ARG A 156 -6.94 3.21 -2.60
C ARG A 156 -6.79 4.68 -2.19
N ASP A 157 -6.82 5.59 -3.15
CA ASP A 157 -6.74 7.03 -2.89
C ASP A 157 -7.98 7.55 -2.14
N ALA A 158 -9.16 7.02 -2.44
CA ALA A 158 -10.38 7.33 -1.70
C ALA A 158 -10.27 6.89 -0.23
N ALA A 159 -9.84 5.65 0.02
CA ALA A 159 -9.64 5.13 1.37
C ALA A 159 -8.60 5.96 2.16
N ARG A 160 -7.48 6.32 1.53
CA ARG A 160 -6.44 7.18 2.11
C ARG A 160 -6.94 8.59 2.42
N ASN A 161 -7.69 9.19 1.51
CA ASN A 161 -8.27 10.53 1.70
C ASN A 161 -9.28 10.54 2.84
N ASP A 162 -10.05 9.48 3.00
CA ASP A 162 -10.99 9.34 4.11
C ASP A 162 -10.25 9.18 5.44
N GLU A 163 -9.15 8.44 5.49
CA GLU A 163 -8.31 8.33 6.68
C GLU A 163 -7.67 9.68 7.05
N ILE A 164 -7.10 10.42 6.09
CA ILE A 164 -6.57 11.78 6.33
C ILE A 164 -7.65 12.70 6.91
N ARG A 165 -8.88 12.65 6.38
CA ARG A 165 -10.01 13.45 6.88
C ARG A 165 -10.42 13.02 8.29
N ARG A 166 -10.45 11.72 8.56
CA ARG A 166 -10.75 11.15 9.87
C ARG A 166 -9.74 11.59 10.91
N GLN A 167 -8.45 11.38 10.65
CA GLN A 167 -7.35 11.76 11.56
C GLN A 167 -7.30 13.28 11.80
N LYS A 168 -7.55 14.09 10.77
CA LYS A 168 -7.69 15.55 10.91
C LYS A 168 -8.81 15.94 11.85
N ARG A 169 -9.99 15.33 11.74
CA ARG A 169 -11.14 15.61 12.61
C ARG A 169 -10.85 15.22 14.05
N LEU A 170 -10.26 14.05 14.28
CA LEU A 170 -9.86 13.57 15.61
C LEU A 170 -8.83 14.50 16.25
N THR A 171 -7.81 14.90 15.48
CA THR A 171 -6.77 15.85 15.94
C THR A 171 -7.39 17.19 16.34
N LEU A 172 -8.24 17.78 15.51
CA LEU A 172 -8.90 19.06 15.82
C LEU A 172 -9.81 18.95 17.04
N PHE A 173 -10.56 17.86 17.19
CA PHE A 173 -11.41 17.59 18.34
C PHE A 173 -10.57 17.48 19.62
N GLY A 174 -9.52 16.67 19.59
CA GLY A 174 -8.61 16.49 20.71
C GLY A 174 -7.90 17.79 21.09
N ALA A 175 -7.38 18.53 20.11
CA ALA A 175 -6.71 19.80 20.32
C ALA A 175 -7.65 20.85 20.97
N ALA A 176 -8.89 20.94 20.51
CA ALA A 176 -9.89 21.88 21.06
C ALA A 176 -10.17 21.63 22.54
N LEU A 177 -10.28 20.36 22.96
CA LEU A 177 -10.54 19.97 24.35
C LEU A 177 -9.27 20.01 25.22
N SER A 178 -8.11 19.74 24.63
CA SER A 178 -6.84 19.74 25.39
C SER A 178 -6.20 21.13 25.53
N THR A 179 -6.52 22.09 24.64
CA THR A 179 -5.99 23.47 24.74
C THR A 179 -6.27 24.13 26.10
N PRO A 180 -7.50 24.09 26.65
CA PRO A 180 -7.74 24.63 27.99
C PRO A 180 -7.01 23.86 29.10
N LEU A 181 -6.81 22.53 28.96
CA LEU A 181 -6.02 21.73 29.91
C LEU A 181 -4.57 22.18 29.90
N VAL A 182 -3.97 22.38 28.72
CA VAL A 182 -2.62 22.89 28.57
C VAL A 182 -2.49 24.31 29.12
N ALA A 183 -3.46 25.18 28.86
CA ALA A 183 -3.48 26.53 29.41
C ALA A 183 -3.50 26.51 30.94
N MET A 184 -4.30 25.63 31.54
CA MET A 184 -4.35 25.46 33.01
C MET A 184 -2.99 24.94 33.54
N LEU A 185 -2.38 23.95 32.86
CA LEU A 185 -1.08 23.42 33.24
C LEU A 185 0.02 24.49 33.18
N VAL A 186 0.09 25.25 32.09
CA VAL A 186 1.05 26.36 31.93
C VAL A 186 0.84 27.45 32.99
N LEU A 187 -0.42 27.81 33.25
CA LEU A 187 -0.76 28.80 34.26
C LEU A 187 -0.35 28.33 35.67
N HIS A 188 -0.59 27.06 35.98
CA HIS A 188 -0.20 26.48 37.27
C HIS A 188 1.34 26.44 37.43
N LEU A 189 2.09 26.17 36.35
CA LEU A 189 3.54 26.02 36.37
C LEU A 189 4.27 27.39 36.46
N PHE A 190 3.80 28.39 35.67
CA PHE A 190 4.49 29.67 35.53
C PHE A 190 3.86 30.80 36.38
N ALA A 191 2.64 30.65 36.86
CA ALA A 191 1.94 31.60 37.70
C ALA A 191 1.21 30.90 38.84
N PRO A 192 1.91 30.24 39.79
CA PRO A 192 1.31 29.53 40.88
C PRO A 192 0.45 30.46 41.71
N GLY A 193 -0.83 30.13 41.95
CA GLY A 193 -1.78 30.94 42.68
C GLY A 193 -2.72 31.81 41.82
N VAL A 194 -2.52 31.88 40.50
CA VAL A 194 -3.51 32.53 39.58
C VAL A 194 -4.68 31.61 39.25
N VAL A 195 -4.45 30.32 39.18
CA VAL A 195 -5.52 29.33 38.99
C VAL A 195 -6.20 29.10 40.35
N PRO A 196 -7.45 29.45 40.50
CA PRO A 196 -8.17 29.21 41.76
C PRO A 196 -8.35 27.70 41.94
N GLU A 197 -8.31 27.22 43.19
CA GLU A 197 -8.51 25.80 43.51
C GLU A 197 -9.92 25.31 43.17
N THR A 198 -10.88 26.22 43.10
CA THR A 198 -12.28 25.94 42.76
C THR A 198 -12.77 26.79 41.60
N VAL A 199 -13.72 26.29 40.84
CA VAL A 199 -14.35 27.03 39.74
C VAL A 199 -15.06 28.27 40.28
N PRO A 200 -14.81 29.50 39.78
CA PRO A 200 -15.42 30.73 40.25
C PRO A 200 -16.96 30.64 40.30
N GLY A 201 -17.52 30.94 41.45
CA GLY A 201 -18.94 30.87 41.67
C GLY A 201 -19.51 29.49 42.05
N THR A 202 -18.65 28.47 42.22
CA THR A 202 -19.03 27.11 42.60
C THR A 202 -18.09 26.58 43.69
N ALA A 203 -18.50 25.51 44.39
CA ALA A 203 -17.65 24.78 45.33
C ALA A 203 -16.90 23.61 44.65
N LEU A 204 -16.94 23.52 43.31
CA LEU A 204 -16.35 22.39 42.56
C LEU A 204 -14.82 22.61 42.37
N PRO A 205 -14.00 21.63 42.78
CA PRO A 205 -12.56 21.64 42.45
C PRO A 205 -12.32 21.68 40.96
N PHE A 206 -11.29 22.41 40.50
CA PHE A 206 -10.91 22.48 39.08
C PHE A 206 -10.58 21.13 38.46
N GLY A 207 -10.20 20.13 39.26
CA GLY A 207 -10.00 18.74 38.83
C GLY A 207 -11.22 18.12 38.12
N TRP A 208 -12.47 18.52 38.50
CA TRP A 208 -13.67 18.05 37.79
C TRP A 208 -13.82 18.66 36.40
N VAL A 209 -13.32 19.88 36.17
CA VAL A 209 -13.25 20.47 34.83
C VAL A 209 -12.23 19.72 33.97
N ALA A 210 -11.05 19.43 34.53
CA ALA A 210 -10.03 18.64 33.84
C ALA A 210 -10.56 17.22 33.49
N PHE A 211 -11.24 16.56 34.41
CA PHE A 211 -11.92 15.29 34.16
C PHE A 211 -12.96 15.41 33.02
N ALA A 212 -13.82 16.43 33.06
CA ALA A 212 -14.87 16.61 32.03
C ALA A 212 -14.27 16.87 30.62
N LEU A 213 -13.12 17.54 30.52
CA LEU A 213 -12.43 17.81 29.27
C LEU A 213 -11.61 16.60 28.78
N ALA A 214 -10.95 15.90 29.70
CA ALA A 214 -10.09 14.75 29.32
C ALA A 214 -10.90 13.49 28.98
N THR A 215 -12.06 13.30 29.60
CA THR A 215 -12.90 12.10 29.39
C THR A 215 -13.31 11.90 27.92
N PRO A 216 -13.85 12.92 27.21
CA PRO A 216 -14.15 12.78 25.78
C PRO A 216 -12.92 12.49 24.94
N VAL A 217 -11.75 13.08 25.27
CA VAL A 217 -10.49 12.81 24.59
C VAL A 217 -10.10 11.33 24.79
N GLN A 218 -10.13 10.85 26.04
CA GLN A 218 -9.79 9.47 26.38
C GLN A 218 -10.70 8.45 25.68
N VAL A 219 -12.02 8.75 25.57
CA VAL A 219 -12.97 7.83 24.94
C VAL A 219 -12.90 7.87 23.43
N VAL A 220 -12.84 9.07 22.82
CA VAL A 220 -12.90 9.22 21.36
C VAL A 220 -11.58 8.92 20.70
N LEU A 221 -10.46 9.54 21.16
CA LEU A 221 -9.14 9.29 20.59
C LEU A 221 -8.56 7.97 21.09
N GLY A 222 -8.83 7.59 22.34
CA GLY A 222 -8.34 6.34 22.92
C GLY A 222 -8.95 5.08 22.30
N ARG A 223 -10.14 5.18 21.69
CA ARG A 223 -10.87 4.04 21.14
C ARG A 223 -10.03 3.25 20.13
N GLU A 224 -9.42 3.91 19.18
CA GLU A 224 -8.57 3.31 18.15
C GLU A 224 -7.40 2.53 18.77
N PHE A 225 -6.70 3.13 19.74
CA PHE A 225 -5.61 2.48 20.44
C PHE A 225 -6.06 1.28 21.28
N TYR A 226 -7.28 1.31 21.84
CA TYR A 226 -7.84 0.17 22.58
C TYR A 226 -8.19 -1.00 21.66
N GLU A 227 -8.82 -0.73 20.52
CA GLU A 227 -9.17 -1.75 19.52
C GLU A 227 -7.92 -2.42 18.95
N ASN A 228 -6.91 -1.63 18.58
CA ASN A 228 -5.62 -2.12 18.07
C ASN A 228 -4.84 -2.90 19.17
N SER A 229 -4.85 -2.41 20.41
CA SER A 229 -4.22 -3.11 21.55
C SER A 229 -4.86 -4.46 21.82
N TYR A 230 -6.20 -4.53 21.76
CA TYR A 230 -6.91 -5.79 21.91
C TYR A 230 -6.53 -6.78 20.80
N THR A 231 -6.48 -6.35 19.55
CA THR A 231 -6.06 -7.16 18.41
C THR A 231 -4.62 -7.65 18.59
N ALA A 232 -3.70 -6.75 18.92
CA ALA A 232 -2.29 -7.09 19.11
C ALA A 232 -2.10 -8.11 20.25
N LEU A 233 -2.69 -7.88 21.42
CA LEU A 233 -2.48 -8.76 22.60
C LEU A 233 -3.26 -10.07 22.53
N VAL A 234 -4.51 -10.04 22.06
CA VAL A 234 -5.41 -11.19 22.14
C VAL A 234 -5.34 -12.06 20.89
N ARG A 235 -5.31 -11.44 19.69
CA ARG A 235 -5.26 -12.20 18.44
C ARG A 235 -3.83 -12.55 18.04
N ASN A 236 -2.94 -11.57 18.02
CA ASN A 236 -1.59 -11.71 17.50
C ASN A 236 -0.56 -12.10 18.60
N ARG A 237 -0.95 -11.98 19.89
CA ARG A 237 -0.07 -12.25 21.05
C ARG A 237 1.25 -11.49 21.01
N THR A 238 1.23 -10.30 20.45
CA THR A 238 2.35 -9.37 20.34
C THR A 238 2.00 -8.07 21.03
N ALA A 239 3.01 -7.31 21.47
CA ALA A 239 2.82 -5.96 21.99
C ALA A 239 3.35 -4.96 20.95
N ASN A 240 2.50 -4.04 20.52
CA ASN A 240 2.84 -2.97 19.61
C ASN A 240 2.84 -1.60 20.31
N MET A 241 3.09 -0.54 19.56
CA MET A 241 3.09 0.82 20.07
C MET A 241 1.73 1.23 20.66
N ASP A 242 0.62 0.76 20.08
CA ASP A 242 -0.74 1.09 20.54
C ASP A 242 -1.01 0.56 21.96
N VAL A 243 -0.47 -0.63 22.28
CA VAL A 243 -0.54 -1.20 23.65
C VAL A 243 0.14 -0.29 24.67
N LEU A 244 1.31 0.26 24.32
CA LEU A 244 2.04 1.17 25.20
C LEU A 244 1.27 2.49 25.41
N ILE A 245 0.69 3.03 24.34
CA ILE A 245 -0.10 4.26 24.37
C ILE A 245 -1.38 4.05 25.20
N ALA A 246 -2.13 2.97 24.93
CA ALA A 246 -3.34 2.62 25.64
C ALA A 246 -3.07 2.43 27.14
N LEU A 247 -2.01 1.71 27.49
CA LEU A 247 -1.63 1.46 28.89
C LEU A 247 -1.21 2.75 29.58
N GLY A 248 -0.35 3.56 28.95
CA GLY A 248 0.18 4.79 29.53
C GLY A 248 -0.91 5.86 29.76
N SER A 249 -1.73 6.14 28.72
CA SER A 249 -2.81 7.12 28.82
C SER A 249 -3.89 6.69 29.81
N THR A 250 -4.28 5.40 29.79
CA THR A 250 -5.29 4.86 30.70
C THR A 250 -4.82 4.89 32.15
N THR A 251 -3.55 4.54 32.40
CA THR A 251 -2.97 4.57 33.74
C THR A 251 -2.98 5.98 34.30
N ALA A 252 -2.52 6.99 33.52
CA ALA A 252 -2.54 8.38 33.93
C ALA A 252 -3.97 8.88 34.18
N TYR A 253 -4.92 8.51 33.33
CA TYR A 253 -6.32 8.88 33.47
C TYR A 253 -6.97 8.24 34.70
N LEU A 254 -6.87 6.92 34.89
CA LEU A 254 -7.46 6.21 36.02
C LEU A 254 -6.83 6.64 37.36
N TYR A 255 -5.53 6.82 37.40
CA TYR A 255 -4.85 7.37 38.58
C TYR A 255 -5.45 8.73 38.97
N SER A 256 -5.65 9.62 37.98
CA SER A 256 -6.24 10.94 38.22
C SER A 256 -7.68 10.86 38.70
N VAL A 257 -8.46 9.90 38.20
CA VAL A 257 -9.84 9.64 38.68
C VAL A 257 -9.82 9.22 40.17
N ILE A 258 -8.93 8.27 40.53
CA ILE A 258 -8.79 7.78 41.91
C ILE A 258 -8.34 8.91 42.85
N ALA A 259 -7.46 9.78 42.41
CA ALA A 259 -7.00 10.96 43.15
C ALA A 259 -8.15 11.98 43.32
N LEU A 260 -8.90 12.24 42.23
CA LEU A 260 -10.01 13.21 42.22
C LEU A 260 -11.15 12.83 43.17
N VAL A 261 -11.48 11.53 43.29
CA VAL A 261 -12.50 11.04 44.23
C VAL A 261 -12.00 10.95 45.70
N GLY A 262 -10.74 11.34 45.97
CA GLY A 262 -10.19 11.48 47.32
C GLY A 262 -9.67 10.20 47.94
N ILE A 263 -9.53 9.11 47.17
CA ILE A 263 -8.94 7.84 47.65
C ILE A 263 -7.43 8.02 47.91
N LEU A 264 -6.75 8.90 47.13
CA LEU A 264 -5.33 9.24 47.29
C LEU A 264 -5.21 10.73 47.66
N PRO A 265 -5.28 11.10 48.94
CA PRO A 265 -5.23 12.48 49.37
C PRO A 265 -3.83 13.09 49.08
N GLY A 266 -3.83 14.28 48.46
CA GLY A 266 -2.58 14.99 48.10
C GLY A 266 -1.89 14.50 46.83
N ALA A 267 -2.47 13.54 46.09
CA ALA A 267 -1.98 13.10 44.82
C ALA A 267 -2.23 14.13 43.70
N GLY A 268 -1.28 14.29 42.79
CA GLY A 268 -1.45 15.15 41.60
C GLY A 268 -2.45 14.56 40.62
N LEU A 269 -3.02 15.42 39.78
CA LEU A 269 -3.90 15.03 38.68
C LEU A 269 -3.12 15.08 37.36
N TYR A 270 -3.26 14.06 36.52
CA TYR A 270 -2.56 13.87 35.24
C TYR A 270 -3.54 13.75 34.06
N PHE A 271 -4.71 14.36 34.16
CA PHE A 271 -5.71 14.38 33.08
C PHE A 271 -5.18 15.06 31.82
N ASP A 272 -4.39 16.13 31.99
CA ASP A 272 -3.68 16.86 30.94
C ASP A 272 -2.66 15.95 30.23
N THR A 273 -1.87 15.22 31.00
CA THR A 273 -0.87 14.27 30.47
C THR A 273 -1.52 13.18 29.66
N ALA A 274 -2.61 12.55 30.18
CA ALA A 274 -3.34 11.51 29.47
C ALA A 274 -3.91 12.03 28.15
N ALA A 275 -4.55 13.22 28.17
CA ALA A 275 -5.12 13.84 26.99
C ALA A 275 -4.03 14.24 25.96
N LEU A 276 -2.91 14.81 26.40
CA LEU A 276 -1.82 15.24 25.54
C LEU A 276 -1.14 14.06 24.83
N ILE A 277 -0.93 12.93 25.51
CA ILE A 277 -0.38 11.72 24.89
C ILE A 277 -1.23 11.34 23.68
N LEU A 278 -2.55 11.23 23.85
CA LEU A 278 -3.47 10.84 22.78
C LEU A 278 -3.51 11.86 21.64
N VAL A 279 -3.56 13.16 21.98
CA VAL A 279 -3.61 14.23 20.97
C VAL A 279 -2.35 14.30 20.14
N PHE A 280 -1.16 14.22 20.77
CA PHE A 280 0.10 14.30 20.03
C PHE A 280 0.33 13.09 19.15
N ILE A 281 -0.09 11.90 19.57
CA ILE A 281 0.03 10.70 18.75
C ILE A 281 -0.98 10.74 17.59
N THR A 282 -2.24 11.15 17.84
CA THR A 282 -3.22 11.35 16.76
C THR A 282 -2.75 12.41 15.76
N LEU A 283 -2.10 13.49 16.24
CA LEU A 283 -1.45 14.47 15.36
C LEU A 283 -0.32 13.85 14.55
N GLY A 284 0.48 13.00 15.17
CA GLY A 284 1.54 12.23 14.50
C GLY A 284 0.96 11.37 13.36
N ASN A 285 -0.07 10.59 13.64
CA ASN A 285 -0.77 9.76 12.66
C ASN A 285 -1.36 10.60 11.50
N TYR A 286 -1.93 11.78 11.81
CA TYR A 286 -2.40 12.71 10.77
C TYR A 286 -1.28 13.21 9.86
N LEU A 287 -0.14 13.62 10.45
CA LEU A 287 1.00 14.11 9.67
C LEU A 287 1.61 12.99 8.82
N GLU A 288 1.67 11.79 9.34
CA GLU A 288 2.14 10.60 8.64
C GLU A 288 1.23 10.26 7.47
N ALA A 289 -0.08 10.09 7.70
CA ALA A 289 -1.06 9.81 6.64
C ALA A 289 -1.00 10.88 5.53
N ARG A 290 -0.82 12.16 5.89
CA ARG A 290 -0.65 13.24 4.93
C ARG A 290 0.65 13.13 4.12
N SER A 291 1.75 12.76 4.77
CA SER A 291 3.06 12.61 4.10
C SER A 291 3.06 11.42 3.13
N LYS A 292 2.47 10.30 3.53
CA LYS A 292 2.26 9.13 2.65
C LYS A 292 1.41 9.50 1.42
N GLY A 293 0.34 10.29 1.60
CA GLY A 293 -0.51 10.76 0.50
C GLY A 293 0.23 11.62 -0.52
N GLN A 294 1.13 12.51 -0.09
CA GLN A 294 1.90 13.36 -0.99
C GLN A 294 2.89 12.58 -1.87
N ALA A 295 3.46 11.51 -1.36
CA ALA A 295 4.38 10.67 -2.13
C ALA A 295 3.65 9.92 -3.27
N SER A 296 2.43 9.43 -3.02
CA SER A 296 1.59 8.78 -4.03
C SER A 296 1.05 9.76 -5.07
N GLU A 297 0.72 11.00 -4.68
CA GLU A 297 0.23 12.04 -5.60
C GLU A 297 1.29 12.44 -6.65
N ALA A 298 2.57 12.46 -6.27
CA ALA A 298 3.66 12.70 -7.21
C ALA A 298 3.79 11.59 -8.27
N LEU A 299 3.58 10.32 -7.88
CA LEU A 299 3.58 9.20 -8.79
C LEU A 299 2.35 9.22 -9.72
N ARG A 300 1.17 9.56 -9.17
CA ARG A 300 -0.07 9.71 -9.94
C ARG A 300 0.04 10.80 -10.99
N SER A 301 0.67 11.94 -10.67
CA SER A 301 0.86 13.01 -11.64
C SER A 301 1.69 12.60 -12.86
N LEU A 302 2.53 11.57 -12.75
CA LEU A 302 3.22 10.98 -13.89
C LEU A 302 2.28 10.09 -14.73
N LEU A 303 1.38 9.35 -14.09
CA LEU A 303 0.40 8.52 -14.79
C LEU A 303 -0.69 9.35 -15.47
N GLU A 304 -1.15 10.45 -14.86
CA GLU A 304 -2.11 11.40 -15.45
C GLU A 304 -1.57 12.13 -16.69
N MET A 305 -0.29 11.95 -17.03
CA MET A 305 0.31 12.46 -18.26
C MET A 305 0.22 11.48 -19.44
N GLU A 306 -0.30 10.28 -19.24
CA GLU A 306 -0.59 9.37 -20.36
C GLU A 306 -1.77 9.92 -21.18
N ALA A 307 -1.77 9.68 -22.47
CA ALA A 307 -2.88 10.04 -23.32
C ALA A 307 -4.03 9.03 -23.08
N ASP A 308 -5.26 9.52 -22.93
CA ASP A 308 -6.42 8.66 -22.73
C ASP A 308 -6.86 7.97 -24.03
N THR A 309 -6.65 8.63 -25.18
CA THR A 309 -7.08 8.15 -26.49
C THR A 309 -5.98 8.23 -27.54
N ALA A 310 -6.06 7.38 -28.54
CA ALA A 310 -5.21 7.38 -29.74
C ALA A 310 -6.06 7.49 -31.01
N THR A 311 -5.60 8.25 -31.99
CA THR A 311 -6.22 8.29 -33.31
C THR A 311 -5.52 7.28 -34.24
N LEU A 312 -6.11 6.10 -34.41
CA LEU A 312 -5.62 5.07 -35.33
C LEU A 312 -5.87 5.48 -36.78
N VAL A 313 -4.95 5.14 -37.66
CA VAL A 313 -5.04 5.36 -39.11
C VAL A 313 -5.02 4.01 -39.80
N THR A 314 -6.12 3.67 -40.47
CA THR A 314 -6.21 2.44 -41.27
C THR A 314 -5.44 2.56 -42.60
N GLU A 315 -5.18 1.43 -43.28
CA GLU A 315 -4.52 1.41 -44.59
C GLU A 315 -5.27 2.21 -45.67
N ASP A 316 -6.59 2.35 -45.51
CA ASP A 316 -7.46 3.16 -46.39
C ASP A 316 -7.44 4.66 -46.05
N GLY A 317 -6.69 5.06 -45.02
CA GLY A 317 -6.56 6.45 -44.55
C GLY A 317 -7.75 6.92 -43.69
N GLU A 318 -8.63 6.05 -43.25
CA GLU A 318 -9.68 6.40 -42.28
C GLU A 318 -9.08 6.56 -40.89
N GLU A 319 -9.55 7.61 -40.19
CA GLU A 319 -9.14 7.89 -38.80
C GLU A 319 -10.23 7.40 -37.83
N ARG A 320 -9.78 6.69 -36.80
CA ARG A 320 -10.65 6.23 -35.73
C ARG A 320 -10.02 6.54 -34.38
N GLU A 321 -10.73 7.24 -33.52
CA GLU A 321 -10.33 7.45 -32.13
C GLU A 321 -10.69 6.22 -31.30
N VAL A 322 -9.72 5.71 -30.55
CA VAL A 322 -9.82 4.55 -29.66
C VAL A 322 -9.17 4.85 -28.33
N PRO A 323 -9.58 4.20 -27.23
CA PRO A 323 -8.80 4.19 -25.99
C PRO A 323 -7.36 3.68 -26.24
N VAL A 324 -6.37 4.22 -25.53
CA VAL A 324 -4.96 3.81 -25.72
C VAL A 324 -4.76 2.32 -25.42
N ASP A 325 -5.55 1.74 -24.53
CA ASP A 325 -5.49 0.33 -24.17
C ASP A 325 -5.90 -0.62 -25.32
N GLU A 326 -6.63 -0.12 -26.33
CA GLU A 326 -6.97 -0.88 -27.53
C GLU A 326 -5.85 -0.88 -28.58
N VAL A 327 -4.80 -0.05 -28.40
CA VAL A 327 -3.67 0.04 -29.34
C VAL A 327 -2.80 -1.19 -29.27
N SER A 328 -2.48 -1.76 -30.41
CA SER A 328 -1.61 -2.93 -30.54
C SER A 328 -0.27 -2.56 -31.22
N VAL A 329 0.78 -3.36 -30.94
CA VAL A 329 2.07 -3.18 -31.62
C VAL A 329 1.90 -3.33 -33.14
N GLY A 330 2.37 -2.33 -33.89
CA GLY A 330 2.24 -2.23 -35.35
C GLY A 330 1.09 -1.35 -35.81
N ASP A 331 0.22 -0.88 -34.90
CA ASP A 331 -0.83 0.09 -35.24
C ASP A 331 -0.23 1.46 -35.58
N ARG A 332 -0.83 2.14 -36.53
CA ARG A 332 -0.44 3.50 -36.93
C ARG A 332 -1.33 4.53 -36.30
N MET A 333 -0.72 5.46 -35.61
CA MET A 333 -1.41 6.53 -34.88
C MET A 333 -1.07 7.88 -35.50
N ARG A 334 -2.08 8.75 -35.65
CA ARG A 334 -1.87 10.14 -36.08
C ARG A 334 -1.84 11.03 -34.86
N VAL A 335 -0.76 11.81 -34.73
CA VAL A 335 -0.53 12.73 -33.60
C VAL A 335 -0.44 14.16 -34.18
N ARG A 336 -1.41 15.00 -33.84
CA ARG A 336 -1.48 16.39 -34.31
C ARG A 336 -0.70 17.33 -33.38
N PRO A 337 -0.41 18.55 -33.81
CA PRO A 337 0.20 19.56 -32.95
C PRO A 337 -0.63 19.81 -31.68
N GLY A 338 0.02 19.75 -30.54
CA GLY A 338 -0.63 19.91 -29.24
C GLY A 338 -1.20 18.62 -28.65
N GLU A 339 -1.16 17.51 -29.39
CA GLU A 339 -1.55 16.19 -28.87
C GLU A 339 -0.34 15.46 -28.24
N GLN A 340 -0.61 14.62 -27.27
CA GLN A 340 0.37 13.71 -26.72
C GLN A 340 0.54 12.50 -27.62
N ILE A 341 1.75 11.94 -27.65
CA ILE A 341 2.05 10.67 -28.31
C ILE A 341 1.47 9.55 -27.44
N PRO A 342 0.54 8.71 -27.98
CA PRO A 342 -0.21 7.80 -27.14
C PRO A 342 0.64 6.68 -26.53
N THR A 343 1.62 6.17 -27.29
CA THR A 343 2.49 5.07 -26.85
C THR A 343 3.86 5.16 -27.51
N ASP A 344 4.83 4.35 -27.05
CA ASP A 344 6.16 4.33 -27.67
C ASP A 344 6.09 3.82 -29.12
N GLY A 345 6.80 4.48 -30.00
CA GLY A 345 6.74 4.13 -31.41
C GLY A 345 7.86 4.70 -32.26
N VAL A 346 7.74 4.51 -33.56
CA VAL A 346 8.64 5.05 -34.58
C VAL A 346 7.82 5.93 -35.56
N VAL A 347 8.35 7.09 -35.89
CA VAL A 347 7.73 7.96 -36.90
C VAL A 347 7.82 7.31 -38.28
N VAL A 348 6.68 7.06 -38.92
CA VAL A 348 6.60 6.49 -40.26
C VAL A 348 6.26 7.52 -41.33
N ASP A 349 5.73 8.69 -40.95
CA ASP A 349 5.46 9.83 -41.84
C ASP A 349 5.37 11.12 -41.06
N GLY A 350 5.86 12.20 -41.62
CA GLY A 350 5.81 13.55 -41.05
C GLY A 350 7.12 14.02 -40.42
N GLU A 351 7.13 15.29 -40.05
CA GLU A 351 8.24 15.95 -39.33
C GLU A 351 7.67 16.92 -38.29
N SER A 352 8.18 16.87 -37.07
CA SER A 352 7.76 17.75 -35.97
C SER A 352 8.83 17.90 -34.90
N ALA A 353 8.66 18.91 -34.04
CA ALA A 353 9.39 19.03 -32.79
C ALA A 353 8.55 18.40 -31.68
N VAL A 354 9.13 17.51 -30.92
CA VAL A 354 8.52 16.80 -29.77
C VAL A 354 9.16 17.26 -28.48
N ASP A 355 8.35 17.64 -27.52
CA ASP A 355 8.78 18.02 -26.19
C ASP A 355 8.89 16.76 -25.32
N GLU A 356 10.12 16.33 -25.09
CA GLU A 356 10.45 15.16 -24.28
C GLU A 356 10.89 15.53 -22.85
N SER A 357 10.67 16.80 -22.44
CA SER A 357 11.15 17.32 -21.16
C SER A 357 10.66 16.54 -19.94
N MET A 358 9.49 15.93 -20.05
CA MET A 358 8.89 15.11 -19.00
C MET A 358 9.68 13.82 -18.73
N VAL A 359 10.29 13.26 -19.78
CA VAL A 359 11.05 11.99 -19.70
C VAL A 359 12.54 12.25 -19.53
N THR A 360 13.08 13.21 -20.31
CA THR A 360 14.53 13.48 -20.36
C THR A 360 14.97 14.60 -19.40
N GLY A 361 14.06 15.46 -18.97
CA GLY A 361 14.38 16.68 -18.21
C GLY A 361 14.93 17.84 -19.04
N GLU A 362 15.11 17.66 -20.36
CA GLU A 362 15.61 18.70 -21.26
C GLU A 362 14.46 19.56 -21.82
N SER A 363 14.49 20.86 -21.57
CA SER A 363 13.40 21.77 -21.94
C SER A 363 13.37 22.15 -23.44
N VAL A 364 14.33 21.70 -24.24
CA VAL A 364 14.39 22.03 -25.67
C VAL A 364 13.72 20.90 -26.46
N PRO A 365 12.66 21.22 -27.25
CA PRO A 365 12.01 20.20 -28.08
C PRO A 365 12.98 19.57 -29.10
N VAL A 366 12.88 18.27 -29.28
CA VAL A 366 13.72 17.47 -30.18
C VAL A 366 13.00 17.33 -31.53
N SER A 367 13.71 17.61 -32.62
CA SER A 367 13.14 17.39 -33.96
C SER A 367 13.09 15.88 -34.26
N LYS A 368 11.93 15.41 -34.71
CA LYS A 368 11.65 14.05 -35.11
C LYS A 368 11.19 14.01 -36.55
N SER A 369 11.70 13.01 -37.28
CA SER A 369 11.43 12.74 -38.69
C SER A 369 11.22 11.25 -38.89
N GLU A 370 10.88 10.84 -40.13
CA GLU A 370 10.69 9.43 -40.49
C GLU A 370 11.89 8.56 -40.07
N GLY A 371 11.62 7.49 -39.32
CA GLY A 371 12.58 6.55 -38.77
C GLY A 371 13.05 6.89 -37.35
N ASP A 372 12.71 8.04 -36.81
CA ASP A 372 13.08 8.41 -35.43
C ASP A 372 12.13 7.78 -34.40
N GLU A 373 12.69 7.35 -33.28
CA GLU A 373 11.92 6.83 -32.15
C GLU A 373 11.25 7.98 -31.37
N VAL A 374 10.03 7.75 -30.91
CA VAL A 374 9.27 8.65 -30.05
C VAL A 374 8.78 7.91 -28.81
N VAL A 375 8.70 8.62 -27.71
CA VAL A 375 8.28 8.09 -26.40
C VAL A 375 6.85 8.51 -26.11
N GLY A 376 6.04 7.58 -25.64
CA GLY A 376 4.67 7.84 -25.19
C GLY A 376 4.61 8.95 -24.15
N SER A 377 3.48 9.66 -24.09
CA SER A 377 3.21 10.80 -23.19
C SER A 377 4.03 12.07 -23.48
N THR A 378 4.91 12.07 -24.48
CA THR A 378 5.60 13.28 -24.93
C THR A 378 4.70 14.12 -25.81
N LEU A 379 4.92 15.45 -25.84
CA LEU A 379 4.02 16.40 -26.47
C LEU A 379 4.48 16.79 -27.88
N ASN A 380 3.67 16.53 -28.89
CA ASN A 380 3.91 16.98 -30.25
C ASN A 380 3.64 18.49 -30.40
N LYS A 381 4.58 19.27 -30.97
CA LYS A 381 4.50 20.74 -30.98
C LYS A 381 4.00 21.32 -32.31
N ASN A 382 4.57 20.95 -33.43
CA ASN A 382 4.45 21.77 -34.67
C ASN A 382 3.80 21.06 -35.84
N GLY A 383 4.28 19.88 -36.22
CA GLY A 383 3.85 19.09 -37.36
C GLY A 383 2.87 17.99 -37.01
N VAL A 384 2.32 17.36 -38.04
CA VAL A 384 1.55 16.12 -37.86
C VAL A 384 2.49 14.94 -38.03
N LEU A 385 2.49 14.04 -37.07
CA LEU A 385 3.26 12.79 -37.13
C LEU A 385 2.31 11.61 -37.33
N THR A 386 2.76 10.62 -38.10
CA THR A 386 2.18 9.30 -38.11
C THR A 386 3.21 8.37 -37.44
N VAL A 387 2.81 7.78 -36.33
CA VAL A 387 3.67 6.94 -35.46
C VAL A 387 3.17 5.52 -35.51
N GLU A 388 4.05 4.56 -35.76
CA GLU A 388 3.77 3.13 -35.65
C GLU A 388 4.16 2.65 -34.24
N ALA A 389 3.21 2.06 -33.51
CA ALA A 389 3.41 1.59 -32.15
C ALA A 389 4.43 0.45 -32.09
N THR A 390 5.47 0.60 -31.28
CA THR A 390 6.49 -0.45 -31.04
C THR A 390 6.39 -1.10 -29.69
N LYS A 391 5.83 -0.39 -28.69
CA LYS A 391 5.56 -0.90 -27.35
C LYS A 391 4.24 -0.34 -26.88
N VAL A 392 3.47 -1.15 -26.16
CA VAL A 392 2.13 -0.79 -25.64
C VAL A 392 1.96 -1.22 -24.19
N GLY A 393 1.06 -0.60 -23.47
CA GLY A 393 0.72 -0.98 -22.10
C GLY A 393 1.93 -0.98 -21.16
N ALA A 394 2.12 -2.06 -20.43
CA ALA A 394 3.16 -2.19 -19.41
C ALA A 394 4.62 -2.13 -19.95
N ASP A 395 4.82 -2.27 -21.25
CA ASP A 395 6.14 -2.28 -21.89
C ASP A 395 6.62 -0.87 -22.33
N THR A 396 5.77 0.16 -22.19
CA THR A 396 6.14 1.54 -22.49
C THR A 396 7.21 2.07 -21.51
N ALA A 397 8.00 3.04 -21.98
CA ALA A 397 9.08 3.64 -21.19
C ALA A 397 8.57 4.25 -19.87
N ILE A 398 7.41 4.91 -19.90
CA ILE A 398 6.80 5.52 -18.70
C ILE A 398 6.34 4.45 -17.71
N GLN A 399 5.65 3.41 -18.16
CA GLN A 399 5.21 2.32 -17.29
C GLN A 399 6.40 1.57 -16.67
N GLN A 400 7.52 1.43 -17.37
CA GLN A 400 8.75 0.88 -16.81
C GLN A 400 9.36 1.79 -15.73
N ILE A 401 9.32 3.12 -15.91
CA ILE A 401 9.78 4.08 -14.89
C ILE A 401 8.87 3.97 -13.65
N VAL A 402 7.55 4.00 -13.83
CA VAL A 402 6.57 3.86 -12.75
C VAL A 402 6.79 2.57 -11.97
N ARG A 403 6.97 1.44 -12.66
CA ARG A 403 7.26 0.15 -12.03
C ARG A 403 8.56 0.19 -11.23
N THR A 404 9.62 0.75 -11.80
CA THR A 404 10.93 0.87 -11.13
C THR A 404 10.83 1.72 -9.85
N VAL A 405 10.07 2.82 -9.90
CA VAL A 405 9.85 3.70 -8.74
C VAL A 405 9.03 2.97 -7.67
N LYS A 406 7.95 2.27 -8.06
CA LYS A 406 7.16 1.45 -7.14
C LYS A 406 8.01 0.36 -6.46
N GLU A 407 8.83 -0.35 -7.23
CA GLU A 407 9.75 -1.37 -6.69
C GLU A 407 10.82 -0.77 -5.76
N ALA A 408 11.30 0.44 -6.05
CA ALA A 408 12.24 1.13 -5.17
C ALA A 408 11.60 1.59 -3.86
N GLN A 409 10.33 2.04 -3.91
CA GLN A 409 9.56 2.42 -2.73
C GLN A 409 9.19 1.21 -1.87
N SER A 410 8.92 0.07 -2.46
CA SER A 410 8.59 -1.15 -1.72
C SER A 410 9.77 -1.76 -0.96
N ARG A 411 11.01 -1.40 -1.32
CA ARG A 411 12.24 -1.90 -0.65
C ARG A 411 12.75 -0.99 0.47
N GLN A 412 12.11 0.14 0.75
CA GLN A 412 12.45 1.06 1.84
C GLN A 412 11.58 0.80 3.08
#